data_c8875dbbddc38eba489b4a10a577237e
#
_entry.id   c8875dbbddc38eba489b4a10a577237e
#
_cell.length_a   1.000
_cell.length_b   1.000
_cell.length_c   1.000
_cell.angle_alpha   90.00
_cell.angle_beta   90.00
_cell.angle_gamma   90.00
#
_symmetry.space_group_name_H-M   'P 1'
#
loop_
_entity.id
_entity.type
_entity.pdbx_description
1 polymer ?
#
loop_
_entity_poly.entity_id
_entity_poly.type
_entity_poly.pdbx_seq_one_letter_code
_entity_poly.pdbx_strand_id
1 'polypeptide(L)'
;ADEVTYPAHVIVRYEIERALIEGEIEADDIPPLWDTKMAELLGLDTRGNFKDGPMQDVHWPSGLFGYFPCYSLGAMYAAQWFAAMRRVTPDLDARIARGDFAPMFDWLRQHIWQPASRWTTDELATRASGEPLNPAHFKAHLHARYLPTPAAA
;
A
#
# COMPACT_ATOMS: atom_id res chain seq x y z
N ALA A 1 9.28 2.92 -8.26
CA ALA A 1 8.93 1.59 -7.74
C ALA A 1 7.68 1.09 -8.46
N ASP A 2 7.60 -0.19 -8.69
CA ASP A 2 6.42 -0.87 -9.22
C ASP A 2 5.51 -1.36 -8.08
N GLU A 3 4.35 -1.91 -8.44
CA GLU A 3 3.35 -2.37 -7.45
C GLU A 3 3.88 -3.49 -6.53
N VAL A 4 4.80 -4.31 -7.02
CA VAL A 4 5.35 -5.45 -6.26
C VAL A 4 6.38 -4.99 -5.24
N THR A 5 7.31 -4.12 -5.64
CA THR A 5 8.41 -3.65 -4.79
C THR A 5 8.03 -2.46 -3.92
N TYR A 6 6.95 -1.74 -4.26
CA TYR A 6 6.54 -0.53 -3.53
C TYR A 6 6.36 -0.71 -2.02
N PRO A 7 5.75 -1.79 -1.52
CA PRO A 7 5.68 -2.02 -0.08
C PRO A 7 7.04 -2.10 0.61
N ALA A 8 8.06 -2.67 -0.04
CA ALA A 8 9.42 -2.71 0.49
C ALA A 8 10.02 -1.30 0.59
N HIS A 9 9.79 -0.44 -0.40
CA HIS A 9 10.17 0.96 -0.33
C HIS A 9 9.51 1.72 0.83
N VAL A 10 8.25 1.40 1.13
CA VAL A 10 7.53 1.97 2.30
C VAL A 10 8.14 1.45 3.60
N ILE A 11 8.47 0.15 3.68
CA ILE A 11 9.09 -0.45 4.87
C ILE A 11 10.44 0.20 5.17
N VAL A 12 11.30 0.43 4.17
CA VAL A 12 12.58 1.15 4.36
C VAL A 12 12.35 2.47 5.10
N ARG A 13 11.41 3.27 4.61
CA ARG A 13 11.11 4.59 5.18
C ARG A 13 10.52 4.50 6.59
N TYR A 14 9.59 3.57 6.79
CA TYR A 14 8.97 3.34 8.09
C TYR A 14 9.99 2.95 9.16
N GLU A 15 10.90 2.02 8.84
CA GLU A 15 11.89 1.56 9.80
C GLU A 15 12.92 2.64 10.14
N ILE A 16 13.35 3.45 9.15
CA ILE A 16 14.22 4.60 9.38
C ILE A 16 13.53 5.66 10.23
N GLU A 17 12.29 6.02 9.87
CA GLU A 17 11.50 7.02 10.59
C GLU A 17 11.25 6.59 12.03
N ARG A 18 10.93 5.30 12.26
CA ARG A 18 10.72 4.78 13.60
C ARG A 18 11.99 4.88 14.44
N ALA A 19 13.12 4.44 13.91
CA ALA A 19 14.40 4.52 14.62
C ALA A 19 14.78 5.99 14.97
N LEU A 20 14.50 6.93 14.05
CA LEU A 20 14.73 8.36 14.28
C LEU A 20 13.83 8.91 15.40
N ILE A 21 12.54 8.59 15.38
CA ILE A 21 11.58 9.09 16.38
C ILE A 21 11.80 8.46 17.75
N GLU A 22 12.22 7.19 17.80
CA GLU A 22 12.55 6.48 19.04
C GLU A 22 13.93 6.90 19.60
N GLY A 23 14.70 7.72 18.85
CA GLY A 23 16.02 8.22 19.27
C GLY A 23 17.12 7.16 19.19
N GLU A 24 16.93 6.13 18.40
CA GLU A 24 17.92 5.08 18.16
C GLU A 24 19.00 5.55 17.17
N ILE A 25 18.69 6.51 16.30
CA ILE A 25 19.59 7.11 15.33
C ILE A 25 19.43 8.64 15.30
N GLU A 26 20.45 9.32 14.76
CA GLU A 26 20.43 10.75 14.46
C GLU A 26 20.22 10.99 12.95
N ALA A 27 19.96 12.23 12.55
CA ALA A 27 19.69 12.57 11.16
C ALA A 27 20.84 12.21 10.20
N ASP A 28 22.08 12.30 10.67
CA ASP A 28 23.27 11.94 9.89
C ASP A 28 23.40 10.44 9.62
N ASP A 29 22.70 9.60 10.39
CA ASP A 29 22.67 8.14 10.22
C ASP A 29 21.67 7.69 9.14
N ILE A 30 20.77 8.58 8.70
CA ILE A 30 19.74 8.24 7.69
C ILE A 30 20.37 7.74 6.38
N PRO A 31 21.36 8.42 5.75
CA PRO A 31 21.90 7.96 4.47
C PRO A 31 22.54 6.56 4.54
N PRO A 32 23.44 6.23 5.48
CA PRO A 32 24.03 4.89 5.55
C PRO A 32 23.00 3.81 5.89
N LEU A 33 21.99 4.11 6.72
CA LEU A 33 20.92 3.19 7.04
C LEU A 33 20.01 2.96 5.83
N TRP A 34 19.73 4.00 5.05
CA TRP A 34 19.01 3.91 3.79
C TRP A 34 19.71 2.94 2.82
N ASP A 35 21.01 3.13 2.59
CA ASP A 35 21.79 2.27 1.70
C ASP A 35 21.73 0.79 2.14
N THR A 36 21.86 0.55 3.45
CA THR A 36 21.79 -0.79 4.03
C THR A 36 20.42 -1.42 3.76
N LYS A 37 19.32 -0.72 4.08
CA LYS A 37 17.97 -1.26 3.94
C LYS A 37 17.53 -1.41 2.49
N MET A 38 17.97 -0.52 1.59
CA MET A 38 17.72 -0.65 0.16
C MET A 38 18.42 -1.89 -0.42
N ALA A 39 19.65 -2.18 0.03
CA ALA A 39 20.34 -3.39 -0.37
C ALA A 39 19.68 -4.64 0.19
N GLU A 40 19.28 -4.65 1.46
CA GLU A 40 18.65 -5.80 2.12
C GLU A 40 17.27 -6.15 1.55
N LEU A 41 16.41 -5.16 1.37
CA LEU A 41 15.01 -5.40 1.01
C LEU A 41 14.78 -5.41 -0.51
N LEU A 42 15.60 -4.72 -1.28
CA LEU A 42 15.39 -4.49 -2.71
C LEU A 42 16.57 -4.92 -3.59
N GLY A 43 17.72 -5.28 -2.99
CA GLY A 43 18.92 -5.63 -3.73
C GLY A 43 19.54 -4.44 -4.51
N LEU A 44 19.26 -3.20 -4.08
CA LEU A 44 19.68 -1.98 -4.76
C LEU A 44 20.88 -1.34 -4.05
N ASP A 45 21.91 -0.97 -4.82
CA ASP A 45 23.01 -0.12 -4.34
C ASP A 45 22.65 1.34 -4.58
N THR A 46 22.49 2.10 -3.50
CA THR A 46 22.12 3.52 -3.53
C THR A 46 23.23 4.44 -3.04
N ARG A 47 24.40 3.90 -2.74
CA ARG A 47 25.55 4.66 -2.19
C ARG A 47 25.96 5.81 -3.08
N GLY A 48 26.05 6.99 -2.47
CA GLY A 48 26.41 8.22 -3.18
C GLY A 48 25.30 8.87 -4.01
N ASN A 49 24.11 8.23 -4.08
CA ASN A 49 22.95 8.80 -4.77
C ASN A 49 21.97 9.41 -3.77
N PHE A 50 22.34 10.52 -3.17
CA PHE A 50 21.47 11.21 -2.20
C PHE A 50 20.20 11.76 -2.83
N LYS A 51 20.29 12.27 -4.07
CA LYS A 51 19.19 12.95 -4.77
C LYS A 51 17.99 12.02 -5.00
N ASP A 52 18.25 10.83 -5.55
CA ASP A 52 17.20 9.85 -5.83
C ASP A 52 17.10 8.76 -4.73
N GLY A 53 17.89 8.91 -3.66
CA GLY A 53 17.89 8.13 -2.43
C GLY A 53 17.12 8.83 -1.30
N PRO A 54 17.75 9.05 -0.13
CA PRO A 54 17.05 9.58 1.04
C PRO A 54 16.51 11.01 0.86
N MET A 55 17.03 11.78 -0.09
CA MET A 55 16.60 13.17 -0.34
C MET A 55 15.46 13.31 -1.36
N GLN A 56 14.95 12.21 -1.92
CA GLN A 56 13.89 12.28 -2.93
C GLN A 56 12.51 12.60 -2.34
N ASP A 57 12.31 12.27 -1.07
CA ASP A 57 11.01 12.43 -0.42
C ASP A 57 10.86 13.80 0.25
N VAL A 58 9.67 14.36 0.16
CA VAL A 58 9.29 15.64 0.79
C VAL A 58 8.60 15.45 2.15
N HIS A 59 8.39 14.22 2.58
CA HIS A 59 7.60 13.90 3.77
C HIS A 59 8.22 14.44 5.04
N TRP A 60 9.44 14.06 5.34
CA TRP A 60 10.12 14.51 6.57
C TRP A 60 10.37 16.03 6.60
N PRO A 61 10.86 16.67 5.53
CA PRO A 61 10.97 18.13 5.50
C PRO A 61 9.64 18.87 5.67
N SER A 62 8.53 18.23 5.31
CA SER A 62 7.16 18.76 5.48
C SER A 62 6.52 18.39 6.82
N GLY A 63 7.24 17.70 7.71
CA GLY A 63 6.72 17.27 9.02
C GLY A 63 5.71 16.12 8.95
N LEU A 64 5.67 15.37 7.87
CA LEU A 64 4.74 14.25 7.67
C LEU A 64 5.32 12.94 8.23
N PHE A 65 5.55 12.91 9.53
CA PHE A 65 5.97 11.70 10.25
C PHE A 65 4.77 10.76 10.46
N GLY A 66 5.02 9.44 10.40
CA GLY A 66 3.98 8.40 10.51
C GLY A 66 3.13 8.22 9.25
N TYR A 67 3.47 8.91 8.15
CA TYR A 67 2.65 8.92 6.95
C TYR A 67 2.91 7.74 6.00
N PHE A 68 4.13 7.27 5.88
CA PHE A 68 4.52 6.25 4.89
C PHE A 68 3.69 4.95 4.94
N PRO A 69 3.31 4.40 6.11
CA PRO A 69 2.47 3.20 6.14
C PRO A 69 1.14 3.34 5.42
N CYS A 70 0.58 4.56 5.32
CA CYS A 70 -0.70 4.82 4.66
C CYS A 70 -0.73 4.37 3.19
N TYR A 71 0.40 4.40 2.50
CA TYR A 71 0.49 3.96 1.11
C TYR A 71 0.25 2.45 0.96
N SER A 72 0.95 1.62 1.75
CA SER A 72 0.77 0.17 1.72
C SER A 72 -0.58 -0.25 2.28
N LEU A 73 -1.03 0.38 3.37
CA LEU A 73 -2.36 0.13 3.94
C LEU A 73 -3.46 0.48 2.94
N GLY A 74 -3.35 1.62 2.24
CA GLY A 74 -4.28 2.04 1.20
C GLY A 74 -4.37 1.03 0.05
N ALA A 75 -3.24 0.48 -0.40
CA ALA A 75 -3.22 -0.56 -1.43
C ALA A 75 -3.89 -1.86 -0.94
N MET A 76 -3.66 -2.26 0.32
CA MET A 76 -4.30 -3.43 0.93
C MET A 76 -5.82 -3.25 1.04
N TYR A 77 -6.30 -2.08 1.53
CA TYR A 77 -7.73 -1.77 1.56
C TYR A 77 -8.35 -1.77 0.16
N ALA A 78 -7.69 -1.16 -0.82
CA ALA A 78 -8.18 -1.12 -2.19
C ALA A 78 -8.38 -2.54 -2.75
N ALA A 79 -7.41 -3.43 -2.57
CA ALA A 79 -7.51 -4.82 -3.01
C ALA A 79 -8.64 -5.58 -2.31
N GLN A 80 -8.80 -5.40 -1.00
CA GLN A 80 -9.87 -6.03 -0.21
C GLN A 80 -11.25 -5.53 -0.61
N TRP A 81 -11.42 -4.23 -0.78
CA TRP A 81 -12.70 -3.65 -1.23
C TRP A 81 -13.03 -4.07 -2.65
N PHE A 82 -12.05 -4.11 -3.54
CA PHE A 82 -12.26 -4.57 -4.90
C PHE A 82 -12.69 -6.04 -4.95
N ALA A 83 -12.09 -6.89 -4.11
CA ALA A 83 -12.53 -8.27 -3.94
C ALA A 83 -13.98 -8.35 -3.41
N ALA A 84 -14.37 -7.47 -2.48
CA ALA A 84 -15.74 -7.38 -1.99
C ALA A 84 -16.73 -6.95 -3.08
N MET A 85 -16.36 -5.94 -3.89
CA MET A 85 -17.16 -5.48 -5.02
C MET A 85 -17.41 -6.60 -6.04
N ARG A 86 -16.37 -7.38 -6.39
CA ARG A 86 -16.48 -8.53 -7.32
C ARG A 86 -17.44 -9.60 -6.81
N ARG A 87 -17.53 -9.82 -5.49
CA ARG A 87 -18.47 -10.78 -4.92
C ARG A 87 -19.93 -10.39 -5.14
N VAL A 88 -20.24 -9.09 -5.14
CA VAL A 88 -21.62 -8.59 -5.28
C VAL A 88 -21.94 -8.12 -6.71
N THR A 89 -20.94 -7.96 -7.55
CA THR A 89 -21.08 -7.54 -8.95
C THR A 89 -20.20 -8.46 -9.82
N PRO A 90 -20.70 -9.65 -10.19
CA PRO A 90 -19.89 -10.64 -10.92
C PRO A 90 -19.38 -10.19 -12.28
N ASP A 91 -20.04 -9.24 -12.93
CA ASP A 91 -19.64 -8.66 -14.22
C ASP A 91 -18.82 -7.36 -14.09
N LEU A 92 -18.32 -7.04 -12.89
CA LEU A 92 -17.61 -5.78 -12.60
C LEU A 92 -16.44 -5.54 -13.55
N ASP A 93 -15.58 -6.54 -13.74
CA ASP A 93 -14.40 -6.41 -14.62
C ASP A 93 -14.81 -6.12 -16.08
N ALA A 94 -15.86 -6.77 -16.57
CA ALA A 94 -16.39 -6.53 -17.91
C ALA A 94 -17.01 -5.13 -18.04
N ARG A 95 -17.61 -4.59 -16.98
CA ARG A 95 -18.10 -3.20 -16.94
C ARG A 95 -16.96 -2.21 -16.97
N ILE A 96 -15.97 -2.38 -16.12
CA ILE A 96 -14.76 -1.54 -16.09
C ILE A 96 -14.07 -1.53 -17.46
N ALA A 97 -13.94 -2.68 -18.12
CA ALA A 97 -13.34 -2.78 -19.46
C ALA A 97 -14.09 -1.97 -20.54
N ARG A 98 -15.37 -1.70 -20.32
CA ARG A 98 -16.21 -0.84 -21.20
C ARG A 98 -16.29 0.62 -20.73
N GLY A 99 -15.58 0.98 -19.65
CA GLY A 99 -15.63 2.32 -19.07
C GLY A 99 -16.84 2.57 -18.16
N ASP A 100 -17.60 1.53 -17.79
CA ASP A 100 -18.71 1.64 -16.84
C ASP A 100 -18.21 1.44 -15.41
N PHE A 101 -17.87 2.54 -14.76
CA PHE A 101 -17.39 2.58 -13.37
C PHE A 101 -18.51 2.80 -12.35
N ALA A 102 -19.76 2.98 -12.78
CA ALA A 102 -20.87 3.29 -11.89
C ALA A 102 -21.03 2.28 -10.74
N PRO A 103 -21.00 0.95 -10.96
CA PRO A 103 -21.15 -0.01 -9.86
C PRO A 103 -20.05 0.10 -8.80
N MET A 104 -18.81 0.40 -9.21
CA MET A 104 -17.69 0.60 -8.30
C MET A 104 -17.90 1.84 -7.44
N PHE A 105 -18.26 2.97 -8.05
CA PHE A 105 -18.52 4.22 -7.33
C PHE A 105 -19.75 4.13 -6.42
N ASP A 106 -20.80 3.44 -6.84
CA ASP A 106 -21.99 3.23 -6.02
C ASP A 106 -21.67 2.39 -4.79
N TRP A 107 -20.88 1.32 -4.94
CA TRP A 107 -20.41 0.53 -3.83
C TRP A 107 -19.55 1.35 -2.86
N LEU A 108 -18.56 2.10 -3.37
CA LEU A 108 -17.72 2.97 -2.55
C LEU A 108 -18.54 4.03 -1.82
N ARG A 109 -19.51 4.65 -2.51
CA ARG A 109 -20.39 5.64 -1.91
C ARG A 109 -21.16 5.06 -0.73
N GLN A 110 -21.77 3.89 -0.93
CA GLN A 110 -22.60 3.25 0.09
C GLN A 110 -21.79 2.75 1.29
N HIS A 111 -20.65 2.10 1.03
CA HIS A 111 -19.93 1.37 2.07
C HIS A 111 -18.77 2.14 2.71
N ILE A 112 -18.23 3.15 2.03
CA ILE A 112 -17.06 3.89 2.48
C ILE A 112 -17.36 5.38 2.69
N TRP A 113 -17.83 6.08 1.64
CA TRP A 113 -17.92 7.54 1.68
C TRP A 113 -19.08 8.07 2.53
N GLN A 114 -20.27 7.47 2.42
CA GLN A 114 -21.42 7.88 3.24
C GLN A 114 -21.24 7.57 4.73
N PRO A 115 -20.69 6.41 5.11
CA PRO A 115 -20.32 6.16 6.50
C PRO A 115 -19.26 7.12 7.04
N ALA A 116 -18.29 7.51 6.22
CA ALA A 116 -17.18 8.39 6.58
C ALA A 116 -16.48 7.94 7.88
N SER A 117 -16.34 8.85 8.86
CA SER A 117 -15.70 8.58 10.16
C SER A 117 -16.67 8.15 11.27
N ARG A 118 -17.85 7.61 10.91
CA ARG A 118 -18.84 7.13 11.91
C ARG A 118 -18.33 5.98 12.75
N TRP A 119 -17.47 5.13 12.18
CA TRP A 119 -16.90 3.94 12.79
C TRP A 119 -15.38 4.01 12.78
N THR A 120 -14.76 3.19 13.62
CA THR A 120 -13.32 2.96 13.54
C THR A 120 -12.96 2.35 12.18
N THR A 121 -11.69 2.41 11.79
CA THR A 121 -11.23 1.86 10.51
C THR A 121 -11.52 0.37 10.39
N ASP A 122 -11.30 -0.39 11.46
CA ASP A 122 -11.56 -1.84 11.47
C ASP A 122 -13.05 -2.17 11.39
N GLU A 123 -13.90 -1.39 12.06
CA GLU A 123 -15.35 -1.55 11.97
C GLU A 123 -15.84 -1.21 10.56
N LEU A 124 -15.33 -0.13 9.94
CA LEU A 124 -15.68 0.25 8.58
C LEU A 124 -15.26 -0.85 7.59
N ALA A 125 -14.02 -1.34 7.70
CA ALA A 125 -13.52 -2.42 6.85
C ALA A 125 -14.37 -3.68 6.98
N THR A 126 -14.68 -4.08 8.22
CA THR A 126 -15.50 -5.27 8.50
C THR A 126 -16.92 -5.14 7.94
N ARG A 127 -17.55 -3.97 8.09
CA ARG A 127 -18.88 -3.71 7.54
C ARG A 127 -18.89 -3.70 6.01
N ALA A 128 -17.85 -3.18 5.39
CA ALA A 128 -17.74 -3.06 3.93
C ALA A 128 -17.37 -4.39 3.26
N SER A 129 -16.47 -5.17 3.85
CA SER A 129 -15.88 -6.35 3.20
C SER A 129 -16.15 -7.68 3.90
N GLY A 130 -16.67 -7.66 5.14
CA GLY A 130 -16.95 -8.84 5.95
C GLY A 130 -15.84 -9.22 6.94
N GLU A 131 -14.71 -8.54 6.91
CA GLU A 131 -13.57 -8.79 7.79
C GLU A 131 -12.73 -7.52 8.00
N PRO A 132 -11.95 -7.41 9.09
CA PRO A 132 -10.96 -6.33 9.25
C PRO A 132 -9.91 -6.42 8.14
N LEU A 133 -8.94 -5.47 8.12
CA LEU A 133 -7.89 -5.47 7.10
C LEU A 133 -7.17 -6.80 7.03
N ASN A 134 -7.20 -7.41 5.83
CA ASN A 134 -6.57 -8.70 5.55
C ASN A 134 -5.62 -8.59 4.35
N PRO A 135 -4.29 -8.66 4.55
CA PRO A 135 -3.32 -8.55 3.47
C PRO A 135 -3.39 -9.69 2.43
N ALA A 136 -4.14 -10.76 2.71
CA ALA A 136 -4.32 -11.87 1.77
C ALA A 136 -4.94 -11.41 0.44
N HIS A 137 -5.84 -10.43 0.46
CA HIS A 137 -6.45 -9.86 -0.75
C HIS A 137 -5.42 -9.18 -1.64
N PHE A 138 -4.51 -8.39 -1.04
CA PHE A 138 -3.44 -7.73 -1.79
C PHE A 138 -2.43 -8.75 -2.35
N LYS A 139 -2.04 -9.74 -1.54
CA LYS A 139 -1.20 -10.85 -2.03
C LYS A 139 -1.86 -11.60 -3.20
N ALA A 140 -3.13 -11.92 -3.10
CA ALA A 140 -3.87 -12.58 -4.18
C ALA A 140 -3.91 -11.74 -5.46
N HIS A 141 -4.10 -10.42 -5.34
CA HIS A 141 -4.03 -9.49 -6.46
C HIS A 141 -2.65 -9.51 -7.13
N LEU A 142 -1.57 -9.39 -6.36
CA LEU A 142 -0.20 -9.44 -6.90
C LEU A 142 0.10 -10.77 -7.57
N HIS A 143 -0.28 -11.89 -6.95
CA HIS A 143 -0.11 -13.22 -7.55
C HIS A 143 -0.85 -13.34 -8.89
N ALA A 144 -2.12 -12.94 -8.94
CA ALA A 144 -2.92 -13.05 -10.16
C ALA A 144 -2.38 -12.18 -11.29
N ARG A 145 -1.73 -11.05 -10.96
CA ARG A 145 -1.25 -10.09 -11.96
C ARG A 145 0.15 -10.39 -12.47
N TYR A 146 1.04 -10.85 -11.60
CA TYR A 146 2.47 -10.92 -11.88
C TYR A 146 3.06 -12.33 -11.91
N LEU A 147 2.38 -13.30 -11.33
CA LEU A 147 2.84 -14.67 -11.40
C LEU A 147 2.09 -15.45 -12.50
N PRO A 148 2.80 -16.24 -13.31
CA PRO A 148 2.13 -17.04 -14.34
C PRO A 148 1.19 -18.05 -13.68
N THR A 149 -0.03 -18.13 -14.18
CA THR A 149 -0.94 -19.23 -13.82
C THR A 149 -0.27 -20.53 -14.27
N PRO A 150 -0.11 -21.55 -13.40
CA PRO A 150 0.38 -22.84 -13.85
C PRO A 150 -0.45 -23.29 -15.04
N ALA A 151 0.21 -23.69 -16.14
CA ALA A 151 -0.47 -24.29 -17.25
C ALA A 151 -1.29 -25.47 -16.71
N ALA A 152 -2.59 -25.51 -17.01
CA ALA A 152 -3.43 -26.66 -16.66
C ALA A 152 -2.80 -27.88 -17.31
N ALA A 153 -2.39 -28.86 -16.48
CA ALA A 153 -1.81 -30.13 -16.93
C ALA A 153 -2.90 -31.01 -17.56
#